data_5c89cca93b2088190a9e9b7dbaf43865
#
_entry.id   5c89cca93b2088190a9e9b7dbaf43865
#
_cell.length_a   1.000
_cell.length_b   1.000
_cell.length_c   1.000
_cell.angle_alpha   90.00
_cell.angle_beta   90.00
_cell.angle_gamma   90.00
#
_symmetry.space_group_name_H-M   'P 1'
#
loop_
_entity.id
_entity.type
_entity.pdbx_description
1 polymer ?
#
loop_
_entity_poly.entity_id
_entity_poly.type
_entity_poly.pdbx_seq_one_letter_code
_entity_poly.pdbx_strand_id
1 'polypeptide(L)'
;PVAPYALIENADELEDAGARVGFPAILKTAAWGYDGKGQRRVSDADGLRAAFDDLGSQRVVLEREIDFRAEVSVVAARGADGSVAVYEPFLNHHSHHILDVTVVPAGVPASTVLQAESIARTVLEGFDVVGLLCVELFLLPDDTLLVNEVAPRTHNSGHITLDAHDT
;
A
#
# COMPACT_ATOMS: atom_id res chain seq x y z
N PRO A 1 -5.81 3.04 8.83
CA PRO A 1 -5.87 1.58 8.98
C PRO A 1 -5.01 0.90 7.91
N VAL A 2 -4.49 -0.30 8.23
CA VAL A 2 -3.69 -1.16 7.35
C VAL A 2 -4.25 -2.57 7.38
N ALA A 3 -3.85 -3.44 6.45
CA ALA A 3 -4.13 -4.87 6.53
C ALA A 3 -3.56 -5.46 7.84
N PRO A 4 -4.18 -6.51 8.43
CA PRO A 4 -3.55 -7.25 9.52
C PRO A 4 -2.18 -7.75 9.11
N TYR A 5 -1.16 -7.54 9.95
CA TYR A 5 0.22 -7.92 9.62
C TYR A 5 0.99 -8.42 10.84
N ALA A 6 2.09 -9.12 10.56
CA ALA A 6 3.09 -9.51 11.53
C ALA A 6 4.50 -9.37 10.93
N LEU A 7 5.41 -8.81 11.72
CA LEU A 7 6.84 -8.87 11.43
C LEU A 7 7.36 -10.23 11.88
N ILE A 8 8.22 -10.85 11.07
CA ILE A 8 8.86 -12.14 11.32
C ILE A 8 10.37 -11.94 11.16
N GLU A 9 11.12 -12.15 12.22
CA GLU A 9 12.57 -12.00 12.23
C GLU A 9 13.30 -13.34 12.11
N ASN A 10 12.63 -14.42 12.53
CA ASN A 10 13.18 -15.77 12.51
C ASN A 10 12.08 -16.83 12.37
N ALA A 11 12.49 -18.09 12.12
CA ALA A 11 11.57 -19.19 11.84
C ALA A 11 10.67 -19.58 13.03
N ASP A 12 11.05 -19.29 14.26
CA ASP A 12 10.27 -19.65 15.45
C ASP A 12 9.00 -18.78 15.59
N GLU A 13 8.96 -17.62 14.91
CA GLU A 13 7.83 -16.70 14.93
C GLU A 13 6.75 -17.01 13.87
N LEU A 14 7.01 -17.95 12.95
CA LEU A 14 6.12 -18.25 11.83
C LEU A 14 4.73 -18.72 12.26
N GLU A 15 4.65 -19.58 13.26
CA GLU A 15 3.39 -20.13 13.75
C GLU A 15 2.51 -19.05 14.36
N ASP A 16 3.06 -18.25 15.26
CA ASP A 16 2.35 -17.13 15.92
C ASP A 16 1.93 -16.08 14.90
N ALA A 17 2.80 -15.73 13.94
CA ALA A 17 2.49 -14.78 12.88
C ALA A 17 1.33 -15.30 12.00
N GLY A 18 1.38 -16.57 11.58
CA GLY A 18 0.31 -17.19 10.82
C GLY A 18 -1.03 -17.22 11.56
N ALA A 19 -1.02 -17.52 12.86
CA ALA A 19 -2.21 -17.51 13.70
C ALA A 19 -2.81 -16.11 13.85
N ARG A 20 -1.98 -15.07 14.00
CA ARG A 20 -2.42 -13.67 14.16
C ARG A 20 -2.96 -13.08 12.86
N VAL A 21 -2.25 -13.28 11.76
CA VAL A 21 -2.59 -12.69 10.45
C VAL A 21 -3.68 -13.51 9.77
N GLY A 22 -3.60 -14.85 9.83
CA GLY A 22 -4.48 -15.79 9.12
C GLY A 22 -4.12 -15.90 7.64
N PHE A 23 -4.85 -16.79 6.95
CA PHE A 23 -4.63 -17.10 5.54
C PHE A 23 -5.90 -16.88 4.70
N PRO A 24 -5.77 -16.64 3.38
CA PRO A 24 -4.52 -16.45 2.65
C PRO A 24 -3.80 -15.16 3.05
N ALA A 25 -2.47 -15.12 2.84
CA ALA A 25 -1.62 -14.00 3.19
C ALA A 25 -0.50 -13.79 2.15
N ILE A 26 0.14 -12.64 2.19
CA ILE A 26 1.29 -12.30 1.38
C ILE A 26 2.51 -12.16 2.29
N LEU A 27 3.53 -12.97 2.05
CA LEU A 27 4.83 -12.84 2.71
C LEU A 27 5.72 -11.93 1.87
N LYS A 28 6.26 -10.88 2.47
CA LYS A 28 7.08 -9.85 1.79
C LYS A 28 8.44 -9.73 2.48
N THR A 29 9.52 -9.57 1.72
CA THR A 29 10.81 -9.18 2.30
C THR A 29 10.69 -7.78 2.92
N ALA A 30 11.27 -7.58 4.12
CA ALA A 30 11.21 -6.29 4.82
C ALA A 30 12.06 -5.20 4.15
N ALA A 31 12.92 -5.57 3.17
CA ALA A 31 13.77 -4.65 2.41
C ALA A 31 13.97 -5.19 0.99
N TRP A 32 14.28 -4.26 0.07
CA TRP A 32 14.67 -4.58 -1.32
C TRP A 32 13.57 -5.22 -2.19
N GLY A 33 12.30 -5.21 -1.75
CA GLY A 33 11.16 -5.61 -2.58
C GLY A 33 10.73 -4.47 -3.52
N TYR A 34 10.38 -4.80 -4.78
CA TYR A 34 9.79 -3.87 -5.75
C TYR A 34 9.05 -4.65 -6.84
N ASP A 35 7.99 -4.06 -7.41
CA ASP A 35 7.23 -4.62 -8.54
C ASP A 35 6.87 -6.10 -8.34
N GLY A 36 6.38 -6.48 -7.15
CA GLY A 36 6.03 -7.86 -6.81
C GLY A 36 7.22 -8.80 -6.54
N LYS A 37 8.46 -8.35 -6.69
CA LYS A 37 9.65 -9.12 -6.32
C LYS A 37 9.83 -9.16 -4.80
N GLY A 38 10.27 -10.32 -4.28
CA GLY A 38 10.39 -10.52 -2.85
C GLY A 38 9.04 -10.75 -2.15
N GLN A 39 8.01 -11.15 -2.90
CA GLN A 39 6.69 -11.49 -2.36
C GLN A 39 6.31 -12.93 -2.69
N ARG A 40 5.60 -13.58 -1.77
CA ARG A 40 5.02 -14.92 -1.93
C ARG A 40 3.61 -14.95 -1.36
N ARG A 41 2.64 -15.37 -2.16
CA ARG A 41 1.30 -15.69 -1.67
C ARG A 41 1.35 -17.02 -0.95
N VAL A 42 0.82 -17.08 0.26
CA VAL A 42 0.78 -18.27 1.11
C VAL A 42 -0.65 -18.58 1.53
N SER A 43 -1.04 -19.84 1.47
CA SER A 43 -2.41 -20.28 1.72
C SER A 43 -2.59 -20.97 3.07
N ASP A 44 -1.50 -21.37 3.72
CA ASP A 44 -1.47 -22.10 4.97
C ASP A 44 -0.09 -22.00 5.65
N ALA A 45 0.06 -22.65 6.81
CA ALA A 45 1.28 -22.62 7.60
C ALA A 45 2.47 -23.31 6.92
N ASP A 46 2.22 -24.39 6.18
CA ASP A 46 3.28 -25.13 5.47
C ASP A 46 3.81 -24.28 4.30
N GLY A 47 2.91 -23.63 3.57
CA GLY A 47 3.25 -22.68 2.53
C GLY A 47 4.01 -21.46 3.07
N LEU A 48 3.67 -20.98 4.27
CA LEU A 48 4.38 -19.89 4.93
C LEU A 48 5.82 -20.27 5.24
N ARG A 49 6.05 -21.46 5.80
CA ARG A 49 7.41 -21.96 6.08
C ARG A 49 8.23 -22.12 4.81
N ALA A 50 7.67 -22.74 3.78
CA ALA A 50 8.35 -22.91 2.50
C ALA A 50 8.70 -21.56 1.85
N ALA A 51 7.80 -20.60 1.91
CA ALA A 51 8.02 -19.26 1.39
C ALA A 51 9.09 -18.47 2.15
N PHE A 52 9.14 -18.64 3.49
CA PHE A 52 10.17 -18.04 4.33
C PHE A 52 11.56 -18.56 3.96
N ASP A 53 11.70 -19.88 3.78
CA ASP A 53 12.95 -20.51 3.38
C ASP A 53 13.37 -20.08 1.96
N ASP A 54 12.42 -20.01 1.00
CA ASP A 54 12.67 -19.55 -0.37
C ASP A 54 13.12 -18.08 -0.44
N LEU A 55 12.65 -17.24 0.48
CA LEU A 55 13.09 -15.84 0.61
C LEU A 55 14.41 -15.70 1.38
N GLY A 56 15.09 -16.79 1.73
CA GLY A 56 16.41 -16.81 2.35
C GLY A 56 16.38 -16.65 3.87
N SER A 57 15.27 -16.99 4.53
CA SER A 57 15.12 -16.97 5.99
C SER A 57 15.55 -15.65 6.63
N GLN A 58 15.23 -14.55 5.96
CA GLN A 58 15.54 -13.19 6.39
C GLN A 58 14.31 -12.53 7.03
N ARG A 59 14.47 -11.31 7.53
CA ARG A 59 13.38 -10.49 8.05
C ARG A 59 12.32 -10.25 6.98
N VAL A 60 11.07 -10.63 7.29
CA VAL A 60 9.91 -10.53 6.38
C VAL A 60 8.70 -9.94 7.11
N VAL A 61 7.72 -9.50 6.33
CA VAL A 61 6.40 -9.08 6.82
C VAL A 61 5.36 -10.02 6.22
N LEU A 62 4.52 -10.61 7.07
CA LEU A 62 3.34 -11.36 6.67
C LEU A 62 2.14 -10.41 6.74
N GLU A 63 1.42 -10.23 5.64
CA GLU A 63 0.23 -9.41 5.57
C GLU A 63 -0.97 -10.25 5.13
N ARG A 64 -2.14 -10.04 5.74
CA ARG A 64 -3.38 -10.64 5.29
C ARG A 64 -3.64 -10.25 3.84
N GLU A 65 -3.94 -11.22 2.98
CA GLU A 65 -4.44 -10.92 1.64
C GLU A 65 -5.81 -10.25 1.74
N ILE A 66 -5.95 -9.10 1.11
CA ILE A 66 -7.16 -8.28 1.17
C ILE A 66 -7.95 -8.46 -0.12
N ASP A 67 -9.22 -8.81 0.02
CA ASP A 67 -10.18 -8.77 -1.08
C ASP A 67 -10.67 -7.33 -1.24
N PHE A 68 -10.13 -6.63 -2.24
CA PHE A 68 -10.46 -5.25 -2.55
C PHE A 68 -11.14 -5.12 -3.91
N ARG A 69 -12.01 -4.13 -4.07
CA ARG A 69 -12.68 -3.85 -5.35
C ARG A 69 -11.89 -2.93 -6.27
N ALA A 70 -10.98 -2.14 -5.71
CA ALA A 70 -10.17 -1.18 -6.46
C ALA A 70 -8.92 -0.78 -5.66
N GLU A 71 -7.90 -0.33 -6.38
CA GLU A 71 -6.76 0.37 -5.81
C GLU A 71 -6.86 1.85 -6.13
N VAL A 72 -6.65 2.70 -5.14
CA VAL A 72 -6.61 4.15 -5.30
C VAL A 72 -5.33 4.72 -4.71
N SER A 73 -4.84 5.80 -5.26
CA SER A 73 -3.69 6.51 -4.72
C SER A 73 -3.98 7.99 -4.50
N VAL A 74 -3.34 8.56 -3.51
CA VAL A 74 -3.39 10.00 -3.21
C VAL A 74 -1.97 10.55 -3.20
N VAL A 75 -1.72 11.55 -4.03
CA VAL A 75 -0.47 12.31 -4.00
C VAL A 75 -0.67 13.53 -3.10
N ALA A 76 0.25 13.71 -2.17
CA ALA A 76 0.28 14.84 -1.26
C ALA A 76 1.67 15.49 -1.26
N ALA A 77 1.71 16.78 -0.98
CA ALA A 77 2.94 17.55 -0.87
C ALA A 77 2.92 18.41 0.38
N ARG A 78 4.07 18.56 1.05
CA ARG A 78 4.27 19.48 2.16
C ARG A 78 5.47 20.39 1.90
N GLY A 79 5.25 21.68 2.01
CA GLY A 79 6.30 22.70 1.95
C GLY A 79 7.13 22.74 3.23
N ALA A 80 8.32 23.34 3.15
CA ALA A 80 9.18 23.58 4.32
C ALA A 80 8.53 24.56 5.32
N ASP A 81 7.57 25.34 4.89
CA ASP A 81 6.76 26.26 5.71
C ASP A 81 5.58 25.55 6.40
N GLY A 82 5.42 24.24 6.18
CA GLY A 82 4.33 23.42 6.71
C GLY A 82 3.04 23.46 5.88
N SER A 83 2.98 24.22 4.78
CA SER A 83 1.82 24.21 3.87
C SER A 83 1.64 22.82 3.27
N VAL A 84 0.39 22.35 3.14
CA VAL A 84 0.05 21.02 2.61
C VAL A 84 -0.93 21.15 1.46
N ALA A 85 -0.60 20.52 0.33
CA ALA A 85 -1.48 20.32 -0.80
C ALA A 85 -1.73 18.82 -1.01
N VAL A 86 -2.97 18.46 -1.36
CA VAL A 86 -3.37 17.06 -1.60
C VAL A 86 -4.18 17.02 -2.87
N TYR A 87 -3.83 16.11 -3.78
CA TYR A 87 -4.65 15.82 -4.95
C TYR A 87 -5.85 14.96 -4.58
N GLU A 88 -6.91 15.04 -5.37
CA GLU A 88 -8.00 14.08 -5.29
C GLU A 88 -7.49 12.65 -5.56
N PRO A 89 -8.16 11.59 -5.04
CA PRO A 89 -7.76 10.22 -5.28
C PRO A 89 -7.78 9.83 -6.76
N PHE A 90 -6.80 9.08 -7.18
CA PHE A 90 -6.69 8.47 -8.51
C PHE A 90 -7.06 7.00 -8.44
N LEU A 91 -7.87 6.51 -9.38
CA LEU A 91 -8.14 5.09 -9.54
C LEU A 91 -7.02 4.43 -10.34
N ASN A 92 -6.45 3.35 -9.82
CA ASN A 92 -5.33 2.64 -10.43
C ASN A 92 -5.76 1.25 -10.91
N HIS A 93 -5.36 0.93 -12.12
CA HIS A 93 -5.49 -0.40 -12.70
C HIS A 93 -4.10 -0.98 -12.88
N HIS A 94 -3.85 -2.13 -12.25
CA HIS A 94 -2.59 -2.86 -12.38
C HIS A 94 -2.74 -4.05 -13.32
N SER A 95 -1.70 -4.29 -14.11
CA SER A 95 -1.54 -5.47 -14.95
C SER A 95 -0.22 -6.14 -14.61
N HIS A 96 -0.25 -7.43 -14.24
CA HIS A 96 0.94 -8.18 -13.84
C HIS A 96 1.76 -7.50 -12.72
N HIS A 97 1.08 -6.94 -11.72
CA HIS A 97 1.65 -6.19 -10.58
C HIS A 97 2.35 -4.87 -10.96
N ILE A 98 2.12 -4.36 -12.15
CA ILE A 98 2.64 -3.07 -12.62
C ILE A 98 1.46 -2.14 -12.87
N LEU A 99 1.56 -0.89 -12.45
CA LEU A 99 0.56 0.14 -12.75
C LEU A 99 0.49 0.35 -14.27
N ASP A 100 -0.68 0.11 -14.83
CA ASP A 100 -0.96 0.20 -16.27
C ASP A 100 -1.73 1.48 -16.61
N VAL A 101 -2.84 1.74 -15.89
CA VAL A 101 -3.70 2.89 -16.13
C VAL A 101 -4.05 3.59 -14.83
N THR A 102 -3.96 4.92 -14.82
CA THR A 102 -4.47 5.79 -13.75
C THR A 102 -5.59 6.66 -14.30
N VAL A 103 -6.69 6.75 -13.56
CA VAL A 103 -7.90 7.50 -13.96
C VAL A 103 -8.24 8.53 -12.89
N VAL A 104 -8.52 9.76 -13.33
CA VAL A 104 -9.06 10.85 -12.51
C VAL A 104 -10.28 11.45 -13.19
N PRO A 105 -11.37 11.74 -12.46
CA PRO A 105 -11.62 11.40 -11.06
C PRO A 105 -11.74 9.89 -10.83
N ALA A 106 -11.47 9.43 -9.61
CA ALA A 106 -11.50 7.99 -9.26
C ALA A 106 -12.89 7.34 -9.32
N GLY A 107 -13.95 8.13 -9.46
CA GLY A 107 -15.33 7.62 -9.54
C GLY A 107 -15.84 6.98 -8.24
N VAL A 108 -15.29 7.37 -7.09
CA VAL A 108 -15.68 6.92 -5.75
C VAL A 108 -16.60 7.93 -5.06
N PRO A 109 -17.37 7.53 -4.02
CA PRO A 109 -18.21 8.47 -3.25
C PRO A 109 -17.38 9.63 -2.65
N ALA A 110 -18.01 10.81 -2.53
CA ALA A 110 -17.36 11.99 -1.94
C ALA A 110 -16.82 11.74 -0.51
N SER A 111 -17.51 10.91 0.28
CA SER A 111 -17.03 10.50 1.61
C SER A 111 -15.72 9.73 1.54
N THR A 112 -15.57 8.86 0.54
CA THR A 112 -14.34 8.08 0.30
C THR A 112 -13.20 8.98 -0.18
N VAL A 113 -13.50 9.98 -1.03
CA VAL A 113 -12.52 11.02 -1.43
C VAL A 113 -11.97 11.72 -0.19
N LEU A 114 -12.83 12.28 0.65
CA LEU A 114 -12.44 13.01 1.86
C LEU A 114 -11.64 12.10 2.84
N GLN A 115 -12.03 10.84 2.95
CA GLN A 115 -11.31 9.88 3.80
C GLN A 115 -9.91 9.58 3.25
N ALA A 116 -9.77 9.37 1.95
CA ALA A 116 -8.49 9.10 1.30
C ALA A 116 -7.51 10.29 1.46
N GLU A 117 -8.00 11.52 1.21
CA GLU A 117 -7.22 12.75 1.41
C GLU A 117 -6.79 12.92 2.88
N SER A 118 -7.69 12.64 3.82
CA SER A 118 -7.40 12.70 5.27
C SER A 118 -6.33 11.68 5.67
N ILE A 119 -6.39 10.45 5.12
CA ILE A 119 -5.36 9.42 5.36
C ILE A 119 -4.01 9.90 4.83
N ALA A 120 -3.95 10.41 3.59
CA ALA A 120 -2.72 10.90 2.98
C ALA A 120 -2.09 12.03 3.79
N ARG A 121 -2.90 12.99 4.25
CA ARG A 121 -2.47 14.08 5.13
C ARG A 121 -1.92 13.55 6.46
N THR A 122 -2.63 12.62 7.11
CA THR A 122 -2.21 12.01 8.37
C THR A 122 -0.87 11.29 8.23
N VAL A 123 -0.67 10.54 7.12
CA VAL A 123 0.59 9.85 6.84
C VAL A 123 1.72 10.85 6.59
N LEU A 124 1.47 11.88 5.78
CA LEU A 124 2.45 12.92 5.45
C LEU A 124 2.94 13.65 6.72
N GLU A 125 2.02 14.02 7.59
CA GLU A 125 2.29 14.70 8.86
C GLU A 125 2.96 13.76 9.87
N GLY A 126 2.47 12.52 9.99
CA GLY A 126 2.98 11.52 10.94
C GLY A 126 4.42 11.09 10.67
N PHE A 127 4.83 11.07 9.41
CA PHE A 127 6.22 10.81 9.02
C PHE A 127 7.09 12.08 8.89
N ASP A 128 6.53 13.25 9.18
CA ASP A 128 7.19 14.55 9.05
C ASP A 128 7.85 14.77 7.67
N VAL A 129 7.20 14.29 6.60
CA VAL A 129 7.72 14.40 5.24
C VAL A 129 7.64 15.85 4.78
N VAL A 130 8.74 16.36 4.24
CA VAL A 130 8.79 17.61 3.45
C VAL A 130 9.08 17.23 2.00
N GLY A 131 8.20 17.64 1.09
CA GLY A 131 8.22 17.24 -0.31
C GLY A 131 7.00 16.40 -0.70
N LEU A 132 7.17 15.47 -1.63
CA LEU A 132 6.09 14.64 -2.16
C LEU A 132 5.97 13.30 -1.43
N LEU A 133 4.73 12.87 -1.25
CA LEU A 133 4.34 11.57 -0.76
C LEU A 133 3.19 11.04 -1.62
N CYS A 134 3.22 9.75 -1.97
CA CYS A 134 2.07 9.03 -2.49
C CYS A 134 1.65 7.97 -1.48
N VAL A 135 0.34 7.89 -1.20
CA VAL A 135 -0.26 6.82 -0.40
C VAL A 135 -1.13 5.97 -1.31
N GLU A 136 -0.83 4.70 -1.40
CA GLU A 136 -1.67 3.71 -2.08
C GLU A 136 -2.62 3.05 -1.07
N LEU A 137 -3.87 2.90 -1.50
CA LEU A 137 -4.97 2.44 -0.67
C LEU A 137 -5.73 1.31 -1.38
N PHE A 138 -6.05 0.26 -0.65
CA PHE A 138 -7.07 -0.69 -1.06
C PHE A 138 -8.45 -0.13 -0.71
N LEU A 139 -9.33 -0.09 -1.70
CA LEU A 139 -10.73 0.24 -1.51
C LEU A 139 -11.56 -1.05 -1.45
N LEU A 140 -12.14 -1.33 -0.29
CA LEU A 140 -12.93 -2.52 -0.05
C LEU A 140 -14.36 -2.38 -0.61
N PRO A 141 -15.12 -3.49 -0.73
CA PRO A 141 -16.50 -3.47 -1.21
C PRO A 141 -17.46 -2.60 -0.39
N ASP A 142 -17.18 -2.37 0.90
CA ASP A 142 -17.96 -1.53 1.82
C ASP A 142 -17.48 -0.07 1.90
N ASP A 143 -16.66 0.36 0.94
CA ASP A 143 -16.01 1.67 0.86
C ASP A 143 -14.96 1.94 1.96
N THR A 144 -14.58 0.95 2.77
CA THR A 144 -13.46 1.06 3.70
C THR A 144 -12.14 1.18 2.94
N LEU A 145 -11.26 2.06 3.43
CA LEU A 145 -9.91 2.24 2.88
C LEU A 145 -8.86 1.64 3.82
N LEU A 146 -7.92 0.87 3.25
CA LEU A 146 -6.73 0.37 3.95
C LEU A 146 -5.48 0.88 3.25
N VAL A 147 -4.52 1.41 4.01
CA VAL A 147 -3.20 1.78 3.45
C VAL A 147 -2.48 0.51 3.04
N ASN A 148 -2.05 0.48 1.77
CA ASN A 148 -1.24 -0.59 1.19
C ASN A 148 0.25 -0.21 1.18
N GLU A 149 0.57 0.90 0.53
CA GLU A 149 1.96 1.35 0.35
C GLU A 149 2.08 2.86 0.54
N VAL A 150 3.26 3.29 0.98
CA VAL A 150 3.64 4.70 1.10
C VAL A 150 4.94 4.90 0.34
N ALA A 151 4.92 5.80 -0.64
CA ALA A 151 6.09 6.17 -1.42
C ALA A 151 6.48 7.64 -1.14
N PRO A 152 7.53 7.91 -0.33
CA PRO A 152 7.99 9.27 -0.03
C PRO A 152 8.85 9.84 -1.18
N ARG A 153 8.31 9.84 -2.38
CA ARG A 153 8.93 10.25 -3.64
C ARG A 153 7.87 10.45 -4.71
N THR A 154 8.26 10.91 -5.89
CA THR A 154 7.41 10.82 -7.09
C THR A 154 6.99 9.37 -7.32
N HIS A 155 5.73 9.15 -7.65
CA HIS A 155 5.13 7.84 -7.86
C HIS A 155 4.53 7.73 -9.27
N ASN A 156 4.44 6.52 -9.81
CA ASN A 156 3.94 6.28 -11.17
C ASN A 156 2.50 6.82 -11.36
N SER A 157 1.63 6.66 -10.37
CA SER A 157 0.27 7.20 -10.43
C SER A 157 0.23 8.74 -10.47
N GLY A 158 1.28 9.40 -10.01
CA GLY A 158 1.41 10.87 -10.06
C GLY A 158 1.72 11.43 -11.44
N HIS A 159 2.07 10.61 -12.44
CA HIS A 159 2.31 11.09 -13.81
C HIS A 159 1.08 11.77 -14.42
N ILE A 160 -0.12 11.38 -13.99
CA ILE A 160 -1.37 12.00 -14.44
C ILE A 160 -1.42 13.51 -14.12
N THR A 161 -0.69 13.97 -13.12
CA THR A 161 -0.68 15.40 -12.75
C THR A 161 0.03 16.27 -13.77
N LEU A 162 0.82 15.71 -14.69
CA LEU A 162 1.53 16.47 -15.71
C LEU A 162 0.60 17.03 -16.79
N ASP A 163 -0.46 16.27 -17.16
CA ASP A 163 -1.29 16.62 -18.30
C ASP A 163 -2.80 16.72 -17.96
N ALA A 164 -3.23 16.17 -16.82
CA ALA A 164 -4.64 16.11 -16.45
C ALA A 164 -5.07 17.16 -15.41
N HIS A 165 -4.15 17.96 -14.91
CA HIS A 165 -4.42 19.04 -13.94
C HIS A 165 -3.82 20.35 -14.43
N ASP A 166 -4.56 21.44 -14.17
CA ASP A 166 -4.03 22.80 -14.29
C ASP A 166 -3.15 23.07 -13.05
N THR A 167 -1.85 23.29 -13.27
CA THR A 167 -0.87 23.60 -12.23
C THR A 167 -0.42 25.05 -12.30
#